data_19ab8496e0b56003338d67bf72a6837b
#
_entry.id   19ab8496e0b56003338d67bf72a6837b
#
_cell.length_a   1.000
_cell.length_b   1.000
_cell.length_c   1.000
_cell.angle_alpha   90.00
_cell.angle_beta   90.00
_cell.angle_gamma   90.00
#
_symmetry.space_group_name_H-M   'P 1'
#
loop_
_entity.id
_entity.type
_entity.pdbx_description
1 polymer ?
#
loop_
_entity_poly.entity_id
_entity_poly.type
_entity_poly.pdbx_seq_one_letter_code
_entity_poly.pdbx_strand_id
1 'polypeptide(L)'
;MVSHEHSRAESGCCPLRAESVEWRLDKLSAQTVTDLALSINVSAVGIATIGWSGPVNAELLEGALRAAAEDLLAGRGLRRVEVSLPASDLSGRRAVLRAGFRLEGVRRQVLALPDGSYADIGLFSRLASDQVGGSHGFSSVMNSALPKKRLIAHVLMRDVQDRVVLCETQFKQDWELPGGIVEPLEPPRLGAVREVREELGLDLQVGRLLVVDWMPPYLGWDDAIEMIFEGGLVTDNDLASWSLQPTEIKAVGLVDLPTASELLTPLAFRRLSLAVGLGPDEMAYTEDGRTP
;
A
#
# COMPACT_ATOMS: atom_id res chain seq x y z
N MET A 1 -68.81 -20.58 -3.34
CA MET A 1 -68.14 -19.30 -3.01
C MET A 1 -67.35 -19.53 -1.74
N VAL A 2 -66.05 -19.73 -1.87
CA VAL A 2 -65.16 -19.91 -0.73
C VAL A 2 -64.05 -18.87 -0.89
N SER A 3 -64.06 -17.91 0.00
CA SER A 3 -63.06 -16.84 0.09
C SER A 3 -61.78 -17.37 0.76
N HIS A 4 -60.66 -17.31 0.03
CA HIS A 4 -59.34 -17.55 0.58
C HIS A 4 -58.75 -16.24 1.08
N GLU A 5 -58.61 -16.06 2.38
CA GLU A 5 -57.79 -15.06 3.00
C GLU A 5 -56.31 -15.50 2.95
N HIS A 6 -55.49 -14.73 2.30
CA HIS A 6 -54.03 -14.84 2.30
C HIS A 6 -53.47 -14.02 3.48
N SER A 7 -53.07 -14.73 4.54
CA SER A 7 -52.25 -14.18 5.60
C SER A 7 -50.86 -13.90 5.06
N ARG A 8 -50.45 -12.63 4.98
CA ARG A 8 -49.06 -12.19 4.78
C ARG A 8 -48.33 -12.29 6.10
N ALA A 9 -47.37 -13.20 6.18
CA ALA A 9 -46.37 -13.18 7.23
C ALA A 9 -45.43 -11.98 7.03
N GLU A 10 -45.55 -10.96 7.84
CA GLU A 10 -44.58 -9.89 7.97
C GLU A 10 -43.31 -10.43 8.65
N SER A 11 -42.21 -10.55 7.90
CA SER A 11 -40.88 -10.77 8.43
C SER A 11 -40.44 -9.48 9.13
N GLY A 12 -40.65 -9.39 10.42
CA GLY A 12 -40.18 -8.28 11.25
C GLY A 12 -38.65 -8.24 11.33
N CYS A 13 -38.04 -7.41 10.50
CA CYS A 13 -36.67 -7.00 10.69
C CYS A 13 -36.64 -6.03 11.87
N CYS A 14 -36.24 -6.56 13.06
CA CYS A 14 -36.09 -5.74 14.26
C CYS A 14 -34.93 -4.74 14.04
N PRO A 15 -35.16 -3.42 14.06
CA PRO A 15 -34.08 -2.47 13.93
C PRO A 15 -33.17 -2.55 15.16
N LEU A 16 -31.89 -2.85 14.94
CA LEU A 16 -30.86 -2.80 15.99
C LEU A 16 -30.89 -1.42 16.63
N ARG A 17 -31.20 -1.35 17.94
CA ARG A 17 -31.11 -0.11 18.72
C ARG A 17 -29.63 0.19 18.97
N ALA A 18 -29.26 1.45 18.96
CA ALA A 18 -27.94 1.89 19.40
C ALA A 18 -27.83 1.63 20.91
N GLU A 19 -26.90 0.79 21.31
CA GLU A 19 -26.65 0.43 22.71
C GLU A 19 -25.18 0.68 23.04
N SER A 20 -24.91 1.24 24.22
CA SER A 20 -23.59 1.26 24.83
C SER A 20 -23.53 0.21 25.93
N VAL A 21 -22.61 -0.74 25.80
CA VAL A 21 -22.42 -1.83 26.75
C VAL A 21 -21.00 -1.78 27.30
N GLU A 22 -20.87 -1.76 28.62
CA GLU A 22 -19.58 -1.94 29.30
C GLU A 22 -19.31 -3.46 29.39
N TRP A 23 -18.23 -3.91 28.78
CA TRP A 23 -17.82 -5.31 28.80
C TRP A 23 -16.72 -5.54 29.82
N ARG A 24 -16.91 -6.42 30.78
CA ARG A 24 -15.90 -6.83 31.76
C ARG A 24 -15.57 -8.31 31.60
N LEU A 25 -14.27 -8.61 31.62
CA LEU A 25 -13.80 -10.00 31.64
C LEU A 25 -13.89 -10.56 33.06
N ASP A 26 -14.98 -11.29 33.37
CA ASP A 26 -15.21 -11.85 34.71
C ASP A 26 -14.51 -13.19 34.99
N LYS A 27 -13.70 -13.75 34.07
CA LYS A 27 -13.08 -15.06 34.28
C LYS A 27 -11.68 -15.16 33.72
N LEU A 28 -10.69 -14.74 34.49
CA LEU A 28 -9.36 -15.36 34.52
C LEU A 28 -8.83 -15.33 35.96
N SER A 29 -8.35 -16.48 36.42
CA SER A 29 -7.96 -16.79 37.80
C SER A 29 -7.01 -15.78 38.42
N ALA A 30 -7.22 -15.51 39.70
CA ALA A 30 -6.52 -14.59 40.58
C ALA A 30 -4.99 -14.67 40.47
N GLN A 31 -4.37 -13.64 39.88
CA GLN A 31 -3.13 -13.03 40.34
C GLN A 31 -2.86 -11.77 39.48
N THR A 32 -3.00 -10.60 40.12
CA THR A 32 -2.69 -9.26 39.58
C THR A 32 -3.56 -8.85 38.39
N VAL A 33 -4.84 -8.60 38.62
CA VAL A 33 -5.78 -8.07 37.63
C VAL A 33 -5.65 -6.54 37.59
N THR A 34 -5.04 -6.02 36.55
CA THR A 34 -5.38 -4.67 36.09
C THR A 34 -6.71 -4.83 35.36
N ASP A 35 -7.81 -4.28 35.92
CA ASP A 35 -9.15 -4.39 35.34
C ASP A 35 -9.17 -3.76 33.93
N LEU A 36 -9.08 -4.61 32.88
CA LEU A 36 -9.29 -4.17 31.51
C LEU A 36 -10.79 -4.08 31.26
N ALA A 37 -11.32 -2.89 31.18
CA ALA A 37 -12.68 -2.63 30.74
C ALA A 37 -12.68 -2.21 29.25
N LEU A 38 -13.43 -2.93 28.43
CA LEU A 38 -13.72 -2.53 27.05
C LEU A 38 -15.02 -1.72 27.04
N SER A 39 -15.02 -0.59 26.37
CA SER A 39 -16.23 0.16 26.03
C SER A 39 -16.69 -0.24 24.64
N ILE A 40 -17.94 -0.68 24.49
CA ILE A 40 -18.50 -1.11 23.21
C ILE A 40 -19.70 -0.26 22.87
N ASN A 41 -19.67 0.38 21.71
CA ASN A 41 -20.79 1.13 21.16
C ASN A 41 -21.28 0.46 19.89
N VAL A 42 -22.56 0.14 19.81
CA VAL A 42 -23.18 -0.50 18.65
C VAL A 42 -24.10 0.49 17.95
N SER A 43 -23.85 0.70 16.66
CA SER A 43 -24.68 1.55 15.81
C SER A 43 -25.88 0.79 15.22
N ALA A 44 -26.93 1.52 14.87
CA ALA A 44 -28.13 0.96 14.23
C ALA A 44 -27.86 0.26 12.88
N VAL A 45 -26.71 0.48 12.27
CA VAL A 45 -26.31 -0.15 10.98
C VAL A 45 -25.46 -1.42 11.16
N GLY A 46 -25.40 -1.98 12.37
CA GLY A 46 -24.70 -3.25 12.63
C GLY A 46 -23.16 -3.11 12.67
N ILE A 47 -22.66 -1.97 13.12
CA ILE A 47 -21.24 -1.70 13.34
C ILE A 47 -21.03 -1.51 14.85
N ALA A 48 -20.06 -2.21 15.43
CA ALA A 48 -19.60 -1.97 16.78
C ALA A 48 -18.24 -1.26 16.77
N THR A 49 -18.05 -0.32 17.70
CA THR A 49 -16.75 0.30 17.99
C THR A 49 -16.29 -0.12 19.37
N ILE A 50 -15.07 -0.64 19.47
CA ILE A 50 -14.45 -1.03 20.74
C ILE A 50 -13.39 -0.01 21.12
N GLY A 51 -13.47 0.49 22.35
CA GLY A 51 -12.45 1.31 23.00
C GLY A 51 -12.02 0.66 24.33
N TRP A 52 -10.94 1.16 24.90
CA TRP A 52 -10.49 0.82 26.27
C TRP A 52 -9.79 2.01 26.89
N SER A 53 -9.60 1.97 28.20
CA SER A 53 -8.92 3.02 28.95
C SER A 53 -7.82 2.44 29.84
N GLY A 54 -6.78 3.22 30.08
CA GLY A 54 -5.66 2.88 30.93
C GLY A 54 -4.57 2.05 30.25
N PRO A 55 -3.42 1.87 30.92
CA PRO A 55 -2.33 1.04 30.43
C PRO A 55 -2.72 -0.43 30.49
N VAL A 56 -2.60 -1.15 29.36
CA VAL A 56 -3.01 -2.55 29.24
C VAL A 56 -1.85 -3.41 28.75
N ASN A 57 -1.71 -4.59 29.34
CA ASN A 57 -0.84 -5.63 28.81
C ASN A 57 -1.34 -6.05 27.42
N ALA A 58 -0.44 -6.11 26.43
CA ALA A 58 -0.79 -6.42 25.04
C ALA A 58 -1.46 -7.80 24.86
N GLU A 59 -1.08 -8.81 25.66
CA GLU A 59 -1.64 -10.15 25.57
C GLU A 59 -3.09 -10.19 26.13
N LEU A 60 -3.34 -9.49 27.24
CA LEU A 60 -4.68 -9.33 27.79
C LEU A 60 -5.59 -8.58 26.82
N LEU A 61 -5.08 -7.50 26.22
CA LEU A 61 -5.82 -6.71 25.24
C LEU A 61 -6.14 -7.54 23.99
N GLU A 62 -5.17 -8.31 23.47
CA GLU A 62 -5.39 -9.23 22.34
C GLU A 62 -6.53 -10.21 22.64
N GLY A 63 -6.45 -10.90 23.79
CA GLY A 63 -7.47 -11.87 24.19
C GLY A 63 -8.86 -11.25 24.34
N ALA A 64 -8.94 -10.09 24.98
CA ALA A 64 -10.19 -9.36 25.17
C ALA A 64 -10.81 -8.89 23.85
N LEU A 65 -10.01 -8.29 22.97
CA LEU A 65 -10.46 -7.84 21.64
C LEU A 65 -10.92 -8.99 20.76
N ARG A 66 -10.20 -10.12 20.81
CA ARG A 66 -10.57 -11.33 20.06
C ARG A 66 -11.92 -11.85 20.52
N ALA A 67 -12.11 -12.03 21.84
CA ALA A 67 -13.35 -12.55 22.42
C ALA A 67 -14.54 -11.60 22.17
N ALA A 68 -14.34 -10.29 22.36
CA ALA A 68 -15.37 -9.30 22.09
C ALA A 68 -15.78 -9.25 20.62
N ALA A 69 -14.81 -9.30 19.70
CA ALA A 69 -15.10 -9.32 18.27
C ALA A 69 -15.84 -10.61 17.84
N GLU A 70 -15.50 -11.76 18.41
CA GLU A 70 -16.21 -13.03 18.15
C GLU A 70 -17.65 -12.99 18.66
N ASP A 71 -17.89 -12.50 19.87
CA ASP A 71 -19.25 -12.30 20.39
C ASP A 71 -20.06 -11.35 19.52
N LEU A 72 -19.50 -10.20 19.16
CA LEU A 72 -20.19 -9.20 18.35
C LEU A 72 -20.51 -9.68 16.93
N LEU A 73 -19.56 -10.32 16.26
CA LEU A 73 -19.72 -10.75 14.87
C LEU A 73 -20.54 -12.05 14.76
N ALA A 74 -20.10 -13.11 15.44
CA ALA A 74 -20.76 -14.42 15.36
C ALA A 74 -21.93 -14.57 16.34
N GLY A 75 -21.78 -14.07 17.57
CA GLY A 75 -22.81 -14.19 18.61
C GLY A 75 -24.01 -13.26 18.40
N ARG A 76 -23.76 -11.99 18.02
CA ARG A 76 -24.82 -10.97 17.83
C ARG A 76 -25.12 -10.66 16.37
N GLY A 77 -24.42 -11.27 15.43
CA GLY A 77 -24.67 -11.13 14.01
C GLY A 77 -24.31 -9.74 13.43
N LEU A 78 -23.41 -8.99 14.10
CA LEU A 78 -22.94 -7.73 13.55
C LEU A 78 -22.04 -8.00 12.35
N ARG A 79 -22.05 -7.05 11.38
CA ARG A 79 -21.26 -7.20 10.15
C ARG A 79 -19.82 -6.73 10.30
N ARG A 80 -19.54 -5.85 11.31
CA ARG A 80 -18.25 -5.14 11.41
C ARG A 80 -17.97 -4.72 12.86
N VAL A 81 -16.72 -4.85 13.26
CA VAL A 81 -16.19 -4.32 14.52
C VAL A 81 -15.01 -3.43 14.21
N GLU A 82 -14.98 -2.24 14.81
CA GLU A 82 -13.96 -1.22 14.61
C GLU A 82 -13.18 -0.95 15.89
N VAL A 83 -11.90 -0.63 15.73
CA VAL A 83 -11.00 -0.17 16.77
C VAL A 83 -10.20 1.00 16.23
N SER A 84 -10.04 2.03 17.04
CA SER A 84 -9.19 3.18 16.73
C SER A 84 -8.21 3.42 17.88
N LEU A 85 -6.94 3.65 17.56
CA LEU A 85 -5.90 3.92 18.55
C LEU A 85 -4.84 4.87 17.97
N PRO A 86 -4.08 5.58 18.86
CA PRO A 86 -2.98 6.42 18.40
C PRO A 86 -2.02 5.64 17.51
N ALA A 87 -1.62 6.20 16.37
CA ALA A 87 -0.71 5.55 15.43
C ALA A 87 0.66 5.25 16.07
N SER A 88 1.04 6.00 17.10
CA SER A 88 2.25 5.80 17.91
C SER A 88 2.16 4.66 18.93
N ASP A 89 0.96 4.15 19.22
CA ASP A 89 0.78 3.02 20.14
C ASP A 89 1.12 1.69 19.47
N LEU A 90 2.40 1.35 19.43
CA LEU A 90 2.89 0.12 18.81
C LEU A 90 2.42 -1.15 19.57
N SER A 91 2.21 -1.05 20.88
CA SER A 91 1.76 -2.17 21.71
C SER A 91 0.30 -2.50 21.43
N GLY A 92 -0.57 -1.50 21.48
CA GLY A 92 -1.97 -1.62 21.12
C GLY A 92 -2.17 -2.09 19.68
N ARG A 93 -1.40 -1.53 18.74
CA ARG A 93 -1.41 -1.95 17.34
C ARG A 93 -1.11 -3.46 17.18
N ARG A 94 -0.09 -3.97 17.88
CA ARG A 94 0.23 -5.41 17.85
C ARG A 94 -0.91 -6.26 18.39
N ALA A 95 -1.52 -5.87 19.51
CA ALA A 95 -2.65 -6.58 20.09
C ALA A 95 -3.87 -6.61 19.16
N VAL A 96 -4.22 -5.49 18.57
CA VAL A 96 -5.33 -5.35 17.60
C VAL A 96 -5.11 -6.22 16.37
N LEU A 97 -3.91 -6.20 15.77
CA LEU A 97 -3.57 -7.04 14.61
C LEU A 97 -3.62 -8.55 14.98
N ARG A 98 -3.09 -8.94 16.15
CA ARG A 98 -3.16 -10.34 16.61
C ARG A 98 -4.56 -10.81 16.96
N ALA A 99 -5.46 -9.90 17.33
CA ALA A 99 -6.88 -10.19 17.50
C ALA A 99 -7.63 -10.35 16.17
N GLY A 100 -6.94 -10.23 15.04
CA GLY A 100 -7.48 -10.46 13.70
C GLY A 100 -8.07 -9.22 13.02
N PHE A 101 -7.85 -8.03 13.57
CA PHE A 101 -8.23 -6.79 12.92
C PHE A 101 -7.23 -6.42 11.82
N ARG A 102 -7.72 -5.76 10.76
CA ARG A 102 -6.91 -5.25 9.66
C ARG A 102 -6.81 -3.73 9.74
N LEU A 103 -5.63 -3.19 9.44
CA LEU A 103 -5.45 -1.75 9.29
C LEU A 103 -6.13 -1.29 7.99
N GLU A 104 -7.01 -0.30 8.08
CA GLU A 104 -7.68 0.30 6.90
C GLU A 104 -7.11 1.66 6.52
N GLY A 105 -6.45 2.32 7.45
CA GLY A 105 -5.83 3.62 7.17
C GLY A 105 -5.45 4.40 8.42
N VAL A 106 -4.98 5.62 8.19
CA VAL A 106 -4.59 6.55 9.24
C VAL A 106 -5.30 7.89 9.02
N ARG A 107 -5.95 8.39 10.07
CA ARG A 107 -6.47 9.76 10.12
C ARG A 107 -5.41 10.65 10.73
N ARG A 108 -4.91 11.59 9.93
CA ARG A 108 -3.84 12.48 10.37
C ARG A 108 -4.36 13.58 11.29
N GLN A 109 -3.62 13.89 12.37
CA GLN A 109 -3.82 15.03 13.27
C GLN A 109 -5.25 15.19 13.82
N VAL A 110 -5.89 14.09 14.22
CA VAL A 110 -7.26 14.14 14.77
C VAL A 110 -7.34 13.97 16.28
N LEU A 111 -6.27 13.48 16.92
CA LEU A 111 -6.21 13.31 18.37
C LEU A 111 -5.51 14.51 19.00
N ALA A 112 -6.26 15.35 19.71
CA ALA A 112 -5.68 16.45 20.48
C ALA A 112 -4.87 15.91 21.68
N LEU A 113 -3.63 16.37 21.84
CA LEU A 113 -2.75 16.02 22.94
C LEU A 113 -2.74 17.12 24.01
N PRO A 114 -2.36 16.80 25.27
CA PRO A 114 -2.34 17.76 26.37
C PRO A 114 -1.41 18.96 26.16
N ASP A 115 -0.38 18.82 25.32
CA ASP A 115 0.58 19.88 24.98
C ASP A 115 0.08 20.83 23.87
N GLY A 116 -1.15 20.61 23.39
CA GLY A 116 -1.77 21.40 22.32
C GLY A 116 -1.41 20.92 20.90
N SER A 117 -0.58 19.89 20.76
CA SER A 117 -0.31 19.25 19.47
C SER A 117 -1.41 18.24 19.09
N TYR A 118 -1.30 17.68 17.89
CA TYR A 118 -2.23 16.67 17.39
C TYR A 118 -1.48 15.43 16.95
N ALA A 119 -2.06 14.26 17.23
CA ALA A 119 -1.54 12.96 16.82
C ALA A 119 -2.45 12.27 15.81
N ASP A 120 -1.85 11.34 15.08
CA ASP A 120 -2.54 10.49 14.12
C ASP A 120 -3.24 9.31 14.82
N ILE A 121 -4.36 8.87 14.24
CA ILE A 121 -5.11 7.68 14.69
C ILE A 121 -5.13 6.63 13.60
N GLY A 122 -4.68 5.41 13.92
CA GLY A 122 -4.88 4.23 13.10
C GLY A 122 -6.30 3.69 13.23
N LEU A 123 -6.90 3.35 12.10
CA LEU A 123 -8.24 2.77 11.99
C LEU A 123 -8.11 1.29 11.66
N PHE A 124 -8.74 0.45 12.47
CA PHE A 124 -8.72 -1.00 12.31
C PHE A 124 -10.13 -1.56 12.29
N SER A 125 -10.34 -2.62 11.52
CA SER A 125 -11.61 -3.31 11.48
C SER A 125 -11.46 -4.82 11.39
N ARG A 126 -12.51 -5.52 11.82
CA ARG A 126 -12.71 -6.94 11.59
C ARG A 126 -14.15 -7.16 11.11
N LEU A 127 -14.31 -7.86 10.00
CA LEU A 127 -15.60 -8.17 9.40
C LEU A 127 -16.06 -9.58 9.78
N ALA A 128 -17.37 -9.82 9.71
CA ALA A 128 -17.92 -11.16 9.89
C ALA A 128 -17.42 -12.16 8.83
N SER A 129 -17.06 -11.67 7.64
CA SER A 129 -16.50 -12.47 6.55
C SER A 129 -15.00 -12.70 6.63
N ASP A 130 -14.30 -12.07 7.58
CA ASP A 130 -12.85 -12.19 7.69
C ASP A 130 -12.44 -13.55 8.24
N GLN A 131 -11.54 -14.21 7.54
CA GLN A 131 -10.84 -15.37 8.09
C GLN A 131 -9.77 -14.88 9.07
N VAL A 132 -9.83 -15.32 10.32
CA VAL A 132 -8.90 -14.90 11.39
C VAL A 132 -7.86 -15.96 11.69
N GLY A 133 -8.14 -17.21 11.41
CA GLY A 133 -7.25 -18.35 11.62
C GLY A 133 -6.56 -18.85 10.36
N GLY A 134 -5.51 -19.66 10.55
CA GLY A 134 -4.76 -20.27 9.46
C GLY A 134 -3.89 -19.27 8.66
N SER A 135 -3.29 -19.77 7.58
CA SER A 135 -2.37 -18.99 6.74
C SER A 135 -3.04 -17.79 6.07
N HIS A 136 -4.26 -17.95 5.57
CA HIS A 136 -5.01 -16.87 4.93
C HIS A 136 -5.38 -15.73 5.88
N GLY A 137 -5.82 -16.05 7.10
CA GLY A 137 -6.11 -15.03 8.10
C GLY A 137 -4.86 -14.24 8.49
N PHE A 138 -3.75 -14.93 8.75
CA PHE A 138 -2.47 -14.31 9.03
C PHE A 138 -2.02 -13.39 7.88
N SER A 139 -1.98 -13.89 6.64
CA SER A 139 -1.55 -13.11 5.48
C SER A 139 -2.41 -11.87 5.26
N SER A 140 -3.72 -11.98 5.43
CA SER A 140 -4.65 -10.86 5.27
C SER A 140 -4.38 -9.73 6.28
N VAL A 141 -4.15 -10.08 7.55
CA VAL A 141 -3.79 -9.11 8.60
C VAL A 141 -2.44 -8.47 8.29
N MET A 142 -1.43 -9.28 7.97
CA MET A 142 -0.08 -8.78 7.68
C MET A 142 -0.06 -7.87 6.45
N ASN A 143 -0.73 -8.23 5.36
CA ASN A 143 -0.83 -7.41 4.15
C ASN A 143 -1.47 -6.03 4.42
N SER A 144 -2.34 -5.90 5.43
CA SER A 144 -2.91 -4.61 5.81
C SER A 144 -1.93 -3.71 6.57
N ALA A 145 -0.93 -4.29 7.23
CA ALA A 145 -0.10 -3.61 8.22
C ALA A 145 1.38 -3.46 7.82
N LEU A 146 1.86 -4.32 6.90
CA LEU A 146 3.24 -4.26 6.43
C LEU A 146 3.48 -3.04 5.55
N PRO A 147 4.70 -2.45 5.60
CA PRO A 147 5.08 -1.39 4.69
C PRO A 147 4.98 -1.85 3.24
N LYS A 148 4.41 -1.00 2.41
CA LYS A 148 4.40 -1.17 0.95
C LYS A 148 5.40 -0.19 0.36
N LYS A 149 6.17 -0.64 -0.62
CA LYS A 149 7.09 0.20 -1.38
C LYS A 149 6.49 0.48 -2.74
N ARG A 150 6.67 1.70 -3.24
CA ARG A 150 6.41 1.97 -4.66
C ARG A 150 7.41 1.16 -5.47
N LEU A 151 6.95 0.59 -6.56
CA LEU A 151 7.78 -0.10 -7.51
C LEU A 151 7.74 0.66 -8.83
N ILE A 152 8.90 0.96 -9.37
CA ILE A 152 9.08 1.70 -10.61
C ILE A 152 9.85 0.81 -11.57
N ALA A 153 9.47 0.80 -12.84
CA ALA A 153 10.14 0.01 -13.87
C ALA A 153 10.40 0.87 -15.10
N HIS A 154 11.68 1.07 -15.39
CA HIS A 154 12.15 1.80 -16.54
C HIS A 154 12.84 0.90 -17.55
N VAL A 155 12.99 1.39 -18.77
CA VAL A 155 13.64 0.68 -19.87
C VAL A 155 14.80 1.50 -20.41
N LEU A 156 15.99 0.90 -20.46
CA LEU A 156 17.17 1.46 -21.10
C LEU A 156 17.24 1.02 -22.55
N MET A 157 16.83 1.89 -23.46
CA MET A 157 17.08 1.77 -24.90
C MET A 157 18.27 2.64 -25.29
N ARG A 158 19.12 2.15 -26.19
CA ARG A 158 20.30 2.89 -26.67
C ARG A 158 20.55 2.64 -28.15
N ASP A 159 21.41 3.44 -28.74
CA ASP A 159 21.88 3.20 -30.09
C ASP A 159 23.27 2.53 -30.09
N VAL A 160 23.82 2.34 -31.28
CA VAL A 160 25.16 1.75 -31.48
C VAL A 160 26.31 2.69 -31.08
N GLN A 161 26.04 3.95 -30.76
CA GLN A 161 26.97 4.95 -30.23
C GLN A 161 26.82 5.13 -28.71
N ASP A 162 26.05 4.25 -28.04
CA ASP A 162 25.71 4.35 -26.62
C ASP A 162 24.94 5.64 -26.22
N ARG A 163 24.31 6.34 -27.17
CA ARG A 163 23.31 7.35 -26.85
C ARG A 163 22.08 6.66 -26.28
N VAL A 164 21.46 7.23 -25.26
CA VAL A 164 20.32 6.65 -24.53
C VAL A 164 19.03 7.38 -24.85
N VAL A 165 17.93 6.66 -24.88
CA VAL A 165 16.60 7.25 -25.03
C VAL A 165 16.18 7.86 -23.71
N LEU A 166 15.89 9.17 -23.72
CA LEU A 166 15.27 9.88 -22.61
C LEU A 166 13.99 10.58 -23.07
N CYS A 167 13.06 10.75 -22.14
CA CYS A 167 11.77 11.39 -22.31
C CYS A 167 11.71 12.71 -21.53
N GLU A 168 11.29 13.80 -22.18
CA GLU A 168 10.87 15.03 -21.52
C GLU A 168 9.39 14.90 -21.15
N THR A 169 9.08 14.94 -19.86
CA THR A 169 7.69 14.79 -19.38
C THR A 169 6.99 16.14 -19.24
N GLN A 170 5.64 16.14 -19.24
CA GLN A 170 4.84 17.38 -19.11
C GLN A 170 4.83 17.93 -17.67
N PHE A 171 5.13 17.11 -16.67
CA PHE A 171 4.93 17.41 -15.25
C PHE A 171 6.21 17.54 -14.42
N LYS A 172 7.39 17.29 -15.02
CA LYS A 172 8.71 17.45 -14.40
C LYS A 172 9.58 18.37 -15.26
N GLN A 173 10.62 18.95 -14.66
CA GLN A 173 11.65 19.67 -15.40
C GLN A 173 12.77 18.74 -15.89
N ASP A 174 13.05 17.71 -15.09
CA ASP A 174 14.08 16.73 -15.42
C ASP A 174 13.51 15.68 -16.38
N TRP A 175 14.35 15.24 -17.30
CA TRP A 175 14.06 14.12 -18.18
C TRP A 175 14.17 12.80 -17.42
N GLU A 176 13.64 11.72 -18.00
CA GLU A 176 13.70 10.39 -17.39
C GLU A 176 13.79 9.29 -18.46
N LEU A 177 14.17 8.07 -18.04
CA LEU A 177 14.04 6.89 -18.88
C LEU A 177 12.56 6.61 -19.14
N PRO A 178 12.22 6.03 -20.32
CA PRO A 178 10.85 5.53 -20.57
C PRO A 178 10.42 4.51 -19.52
N GLY A 179 9.18 4.61 -19.04
CA GLY A 179 8.63 3.74 -18.02
C GLY A 179 8.01 4.49 -16.85
N GLY A 180 7.57 3.77 -15.83
CA GLY A 180 6.86 4.41 -14.74
C GLY A 180 6.49 3.50 -13.58
N ILE A 181 5.36 3.79 -12.95
CA ILE A 181 4.90 3.07 -11.76
C ILE A 181 4.29 1.72 -12.15
N VAL A 182 4.80 0.65 -11.54
CA VAL A 182 4.20 -0.69 -11.65
C VAL A 182 2.89 -0.75 -10.87
N GLU A 183 1.84 -1.18 -11.52
CA GLU A 183 0.51 -1.29 -10.91
C GLU A 183 0.41 -2.44 -9.89
N PRO A 184 -0.56 -2.38 -8.96
CA PRO A 184 -0.81 -3.50 -8.05
C PRO A 184 -1.09 -4.80 -8.81
N LEU A 185 -0.42 -5.89 -8.40
CA LEU A 185 -0.51 -7.23 -8.98
C LEU A 185 0.11 -7.36 -10.38
N GLU A 186 0.75 -6.34 -10.88
CA GLU A 186 1.46 -6.34 -12.15
C GLU A 186 2.93 -6.78 -11.95
N PRO A 187 3.47 -7.71 -12.77
CA PRO A 187 4.90 -7.98 -12.78
C PRO A 187 5.70 -6.79 -13.29
N PRO A 188 6.84 -6.42 -12.68
CA PRO A 188 7.60 -5.20 -13.06
C PRO A 188 7.99 -5.12 -14.53
N ARG A 189 8.36 -6.24 -15.14
CA ARG A 189 8.67 -6.31 -16.58
C ARG A 189 7.46 -5.97 -17.45
N LEU A 190 6.26 -6.41 -17.07
CA LEU A 190 5.03 -6.09 -17.81
C LEU A 190 4.62 -4.63 -17.59
N GLY A 191 4.84 -4.09 -16.38
CA GLY A 191 4.68 -2.68 -16.11
C GLY A 191 5.55 -1.82 -17.03
N ALA A 192 6.84 -2.15 -17.15
CA ALA A 192 7.74 -1.45 -18.08
C ALA A 192 7.25 -1.51 -19.53
N VAL A 193 6.77 -2.66 -20.01
CA VAL A 193 6.20 -2.81 -21.37
C VAL A 193 4.95 -1.96 -21.55
N ARG A 194 4.05 -1.95 -20.56
CA ARG A 194 2.82 -1.16 -20.59
C ARG A 194 3.13 0.32 -20.67
N GLU A 195 3.99 0.83 -19.76
CA GLU A 195 4.39 2.25 -19.74
C GLU A 195 5.01 2.69 -21.07
N VAL A 196 5.99 1.93 -21.61
CA VAL A 196 6.60 2.25 -22.91
C VAL A 196 5.58 2.28 -24.04
N ARG A 197 4.57 1.37 -24.00
CA ARG A 197 3.48 1.40 -24.98
C ARG A 197 2.59 2.63 -24.81
N GLU A 198 2.25 2.99 -23.60
CA GLU A 198 1.41 4.15 -23.27
C GLU A 198 2.11 5.45 -23.62
N GLU A 199 3.38 5.61 -23.25
CA GLU A 199 4.16 6.82 -23.45
C GLU A 199 4.61 7.02 -24.90
N LEU A 200 5.11 5.95 -25.54
CA LEU A 200 5.82 6.03 -26.84
C LEU A 200 5.08 5.33 -27.98
N GLY A 201 3.98 4.62 -27.71
CA GLY A 201 3.27 3.83 -28.70
C GLY A 201 4.06 2.63 -29.22
N LEU A 202 5.04 2.13 -28.44
CA LEU A 202 5.99 1.12 -28.85
C LEU A 202 5.69 -0.24 -28.22
N ASP A 203 5.48 -1.27 -29.02
CA ASP A 203 5.43 -2.66 -28.58
C ASP A 203 6.84 -3.22 -28.44
N LEU A 204 7.39 -3.17 -27.22
CA LEU A 204 8.75 -3.56 -26.91
C LEU A 204 8.83 -4.92 -26.23
N GLN A 205 9.81 -5.73 -26.64
CA GLN A 205 10.24 -6.88 -25.85
C GLN A 205 11.39 -6.48 -24.93
N VAL A 206 11.06 -6.37 -23.63
CA VAL A 206 12.01 -5.98 -22.60
C VAL A 206 12.96 -7.14 -22.28
N GLY A 207 14.24 -6.87 -22.32
CA GLY A 207 15.32 -7.80 -22.08
C GLY A 207 15.58 -8.11 -20.60
N ARG A 208 16.85 -8.28 -20.24
CA ARG A 208 17.28 -8.61 -18.87
C ARG A 208 17.13 -7.43 -17.92
N LEU A 209 17.10 -7.71 -16.62
CA LEU A 209 17.21 -6.72 -15.58
C LEU A 209 18.66 -6.22 -15.49
N LEU A 210 18.84 -4.91 -15.51
CA LEU A 210 20.15 -4.25 -15.43
C LEU A 210 20.44 -3.75 -14.01
N VAL A 211 19.50 -3.02 -13.42
CA VAL A 211 19.69 -2.38 -12.11
C VAL A 211 18.45 -2.59 -11.26
N VAL A 212 18.70 -2.83 -9.96
CA VAL A 212 17.71 -2.68 -8.89
C VAL A 212 18.25 -1.62 -7.94
N ASP A 213 17.54 -0.51 -7.80
CA ASP A 213 17.94 0.60 -6.93
C ASP A 213 16.91 0.86 -5.84
N TRP A 214 17.37 0.92 -4.58
CA TRP A 214 16.55 1.49 -3.51
C TRP A 214 16.67 3.01 -3.54
N MET A 215 15.52 3.66 -3.76
CA MET A 215 15.42 5.12 -3.76
C MET A 215 15.01 5.63 -2.40
N PRO A 216 15.78 6.53 -1.76
CA PRO A 216 15.38 7.16 -0.51
C PRO A 216 14.15 8.06 -0.71
N PRO A 217 13.45 8.45 0.39
CA PRO A 217 12.39 9.44 0.32
C PRO A 217 12.87 10.75 -0.31
N TYR A 218 12.08 11.32 -1.21
CA TYR A 218 12.44 12.55 -1.92
C TYR A 218 11.21 13.38 -2.29
N LEU A 219 11.25 14.69 -2.06
CA LEU A 219 10.19 15.67 -2.39
C LEU A 219 8.77 15.25 -1.93
N GLY A 220 8.67 14.64 -0.73
CA GLY A 220 7.40 14.18 -0.17
C GLY A 220 6.94 12.80 -0.64
N TRP A 221 7.68 12.16 -1.53
CA TRP A 221 7.50 10.77 -1.89
C TRP A 221 8.15 9.86 -0.84
N ASP A 222 7.47 8.78 -0.47
CA ASP A 222 8.07 7.67 0.27
C ASP A 222 9.15 6.99 -0.57
N ASP A 223 9.98 6.16 0.08
CA ASP A 223 10.99 5.36 -0.59
C ASP A 223 10.39 4.38 -1.61
N ALA A 224 11.19 4.01 -2.59
CA ALA A 224 10.78 3.15 -3.71
C ALA A 224 11.87 2.14 -4.08
N ILE A 225 11.49 1.15 -4.86
CA ILE A 225 12.42 0.29 -5.60
C ILE A 225 12.24 0.60 -7.07
N GLU A 226 13.34 0.93 -7.74
CA GLU A 226 13.38 1.09 -9.18
C GLU A 226 14.10 -0.08 -9.84
N MET A 227 13.52 -0.58 -10.91
CA MET A 227 14.08 -1.64 -11.76
C MET A 227 14.31 -1.09 -13.15
N ILE A 228 15.54 -1.17 -13.65
CA ILE A 228 15.88 -0.80 -15.01
C ILE A 228 16.11 -2.06 -15.84
N PHE A 229 15.36 -2.20 -16.92
CA PHE A 229 15.44 -3.31 -17.84
C PHE A 229 16.11 -2.90 -19.15
N GLU A 230 16.73 -3.86 -19.83
CA GLU A 230 17.29 -3.67 -21.16
C GLU A 230 16.17 -3.55 -22.21
N GLY A 231 16.20 -2.49 -23.02
CA GLY A 231 15.22 -2.22 -24.08
C GLY A 231 15.75 -2.46 -25.50
N GLY A 232 17.02 -2.86 -25.61
CA GLY A 232 17.64 -3.12 -26.91
C GLY A 232 18.14 -1.88 -27.64
N LEU A 233 18.47 -2.05 -28.93
CA LEU A 233 19.02 -1.00 -29.78
C LEU A 233 17.92 -0.33 -30.60
N VAL A 234 18.03 1.00 -30.71
CA VAL A 234 17.14 1.85 -31.50
C VAL A 234 17.93 2.87 -32.31
N THR A 235 17.29 3.51 -33.27
CA THR A 235 17.88 4.55 -34.13
C THR A 235 17.05 5.84 -34.08
N ASP A 236 17.61 6.97 -34.57
CA ASP A 236 16.84 8.20 -34.71
C ASP A 236 15.59 8.04 -35.59
N ASN A 237 15.65 7.15 -36.61
CA ASN A 237 14.49 6.83 -37.44
C ASN A 237 13.38 6.09 -36.69
N ASP A 238 13.75 5.22 -35.75
CA ASP A 238 12.78 4.53 -34.89
C ASP A 238 12.04 5.55 -34.04
N LEU A 239 12.76 6.46 -33.36
CA LEU A 239 12.16 7.52 -32.54
C LEU A 239 11.18 8.39 -33.35
N ALA A 240 11.53 8.73 -34.60
CA ALA A 240 10.66 9.52 -35.44
C ALA A 240 9.34 8.83 -35.83
N SER A 241 9.27 7.52 -35.69
CA SER A 241 8.07 6.72 -35.97
C SER A 241 7.16 6.51 -34.75
N TRP A 242 7.61 6.87 -33.55
CA TRP A 242 6.86 6.63 -32.32
C TRP A 242 5.68 7.59 -32.15
N SER A 243 4.65 7.11 -31.48
CA SER A 243 3.44 7.88 -31.19
C SER A 243 3.44 8.31 -29.73
N LEU A 244 3.99 9.49 -29.46
CA LEU A 244 4.09 10.01 -28.10
C LEU A 244 2.71 10.30 -27.49
N GLN A 245 2.53 9.97 -26.20
CA GLN A 245 1.35 10.36 -25.44
C GLN A 245 1.44 11.86 -25.04
N PRO A 246 0.66 12.76 -25.67
CA PRO A 246 0.90 14.20 -25.56
C PRO A 246 0.56 14.80 -24.19
N THR A 247 -0.17 14.05 -23.33
CA THR A 247 -0.48 14.50 -21.97
C THR A 247 0.64 14.17 -20.98
N GLU A 248 1.56 13.29 -21.34
CA GLU A 248 2.64 12.82 -20.47
C GLU A 248 4.01 13.14 -21.04
N ILE A 249 4.24 12.87 -22.33
CA ILE A 249 5.52 13.01 -22.98
C ILE A 249 5.49 14.21 -23.91
N LYS A 250 6.38 15.18 -23.65
CA LYS A 250 6.58 16.38 -24.47
C LYS A 250 7.54 16.14 -25.62
N ALA A 251 8.62 15.42 -25.37
CA ALA A 251 9.64 15.06 -26.34
C ALA A 251 10.36 13.77 -25.96
N VAL A 252 10.96 13.12 -26.94
CA VAL A 252 11.87 11.99 -26.79
C VAL A 252 13.13 12.24 -27.59
N GLY A 253 14.29 11.81 -27.09
CA GLY A 253 15.55 11.98 -27.79
C GLY A 253 16.59 10.92 -27.45
N LEU A 254 17.49 10.66 -28.40
CA LEU A 254 18.74 9.94 -28.17
C LEU A 254 19.81 10.94 -27.73
N VAL A 255 20.29 10.79 -26.51
CA VAL A 255 21.27 11.72 -25.92
C VAL A 255 22.51 10.97 -25.43
N ASP A 256 23.66 11.58 -25.54
CA ASP A 256 24.91 11.06 -24.97
C ASP A 256 24.94 11.24 -23.43
N LEU A 257 25.84 10.53 -22.75
CA LEU A 257 25.94 10.61 -21.28
C LEU A 257 26.27 12.02 -20.76
N PRO A 258 27.15 12.84 -21.41
CA PRO A 258 27.36 14.22 -20.99
C PRO A 258 26.06 15.03 -21.00
N THR A 259 25.29 14.99 -22.08
CA THR A 259 23.98 15.64 -22.16
C THR A 259 22.98 15.06 -21.15
N ALA A 260 22.94 13.76 -20.99
CA ALA A 260 22.07 13.11 -19.98
C ALA A 260 22.37 13.61 -18.55
N SER A 261 23.63 13.95 -18.23
CA SER A 261 24.01 14.49 -16.92
C SER A 261 23.40 15.87 -16.62
N GLU A 262 23.06 16.64 -17.66
CA GLU A 262 22.43 17.95 -17.55
C GLU A 262 20.89 17.87 -17.52
N LEU A 263 20.33 16.81 -18.11
CA LEU A 263 18.89 16.61 -18.24
C LEU A 263 18.28 15.83 -17.08
N LEU A 264 19.04 14.91 -16.50
CA LEU A 264 18.57 14.02 -15.43
C LEU A 264 18.84 14.57 -14.03
N THR A 265 18.06 14.12 -13.04
CA THR A 265 18.45 14.32 -11.64
C THR A 265 19.78 13.60 -11.36
N PRO A 266 20.58 14.08 -10.37
CA PRO A 266 21.84 13.41 -10.02
C PRO A 266 21.67 11.92 -9.66
N LEU A 267 20.54 11.54 -9.06
CA LEU A 267 20.22 10.15 -8.74
C LEU A 267 19.97 9.33 -10.01
N ALA A 268 19.10 9.81 -10.91
CA ALA A 268 18.79 9.15 -12.17
C ALA A 268 20.02 8.99 -13.04
N PHE A 269 20.87 10.03 -13.10
CA PHE A 269 22.12 9.99 -13.85
C PHE A 269 23.12 8.96 -13.31
N ARG A 270 23.25 8.81 -11.98
CA ARG A 270 24.13 7.76 -11.40
C ARG A 270 23.68 6.36 -11.81
N ARG A 271 22.37 6.08 -11.72
CA ARG A 271 21.80 4.79 -12.14
C ARG A 271 21.98 4.54 -13.63
N LEU A 272 21.68 5.54 -14.46
CA LEU A 272 21.87 5.43 -15.90
C LEU A 272 23.33 5.13 -16.25
N SER A 273 24.27 5.88 -15.69
CA SER A 273 25.71 5.71 -15.96
C SER A 273 26.17 4.31 -15.58
N LEU A 274 25.69 3.80 -14.44
CA LEU A 274 25.98 2.41 -14.04
C LEU A 274 25.37 1.41 -15.02
N ALA A 275 24.09 1.57 -15.37
CA ALA A 275 23.39 0.64 -16.27
C ALA A 275 24.03 0.56 -17.65
N VAL A 276 24.48 1.69 -18.20
CA VAL A 276 25.19 1.73 -19.50
C VAL A 276 26.54 1.02 -19.43
N GLY A 277 27.24 1.10 -18.31
CA GLY A 277 28.56 0.49 -18.10
C GLY A 277 28.55 -1.01 -17.82
N LEU A 278 27.38 -1.64 -17.60
CA LEU A 278 27.30 -3.06 -17.27
C LEU A 278 27.65 -3.95 -18.47
N GLY A 279 28.44 -4.98 -18.19
CA GLY A 279 28.72 -6.06 -19.16
C GLY A 279 27.48 -6.91 -19.48
N PRO A 280 27.59 -7.78 -20.51
CA PRO A 280 26.44 -8.52 -21.05
C PRO A 280 25.71 -9.42 -20.03
N ASP A 281 26.40 -9.92 -19.01
CA ASP A 281 25.85 -10.81 -17.99
C ASP A 281 25.82 -10.17 -16.60
N GLU A 282 26.06 -8.85 -16.50
CA GLU A 282 26.11 -8.14 -15.23
C GLU A 282 24.76 -7.51 -14.89
N MET A 283 24.47 -7.49 -13.58
CA MET A 283 23.34 -6.79 -12.95
C MET A 283 23.87 -6.08 -11.71
N ALA A 284 23.35 -4.90 -11.40
CA ALA A 284 23.73 -4.16 -10.22
C ALA A 284 22.58 -4.00 -9.23
N TYR A 285 22.89 -4.11 -7.94
CA TYR A 285 22.08 -3.58 -6.86
C TYR A 285 22.71 -2.28 -6.37
N THR A 286 21.89 -1.27 -6.15
CA THR A 286 22.31 0.05 -5.67
C THR A 286 21.37 0.60 -4.60
N GLU A 287 21.88 1.55 -3.84
CA GLU A 287 21.13 2.38 -2.90
C GLU A 287 21.45 3.85 -3.20
N ASP A 288 20.40 4.64 -3.51
CA ASP A 288 20.57 6.03 -3.98
C ASP A 288 21.51 6.12 -5.20
N GLY A 289 21.40 5.15 -6.12
CA GLY A 289 22.22 5.06 -7.32
C GLY A 289 23.72 4.78 -7.05
N ARG A 290 24.08 4.27 -5.88
CA ARG A 290 25.45 3.92 -5.49
C ARG A 290 25.54 2.45 -5.12
N THR A 291 26.63 1.82 -5.48
CA THR A 291 26.96 0.47 -4.99
C THR A 291 27.23 0.55 -3.49
N PRO A 292 26.60 -0.32 -2.66
CA PRO A 292 26.80 -0.36 -1.20
C PRO A 292 28.22 -0.67 -0.81
#